data_d6cd6fef753254861628014c112bd9df
#
_entry.id   d6cd6fef753254861628014c112bd9df
#
_cell.length_a   1.000
_cell.length_b   1.000
_cell.length_c   1.000
_cell.angle_alpha   90.00
_cell.angle_beta   90.00
_cell.angle_gamma   90.00
#
_symmetry.space_group_name_H-M   'P 1'
#
loop_
_entity.id
_entity.type
_entity.pdbx_description
1 polymer ?
#
loop_
_entity_poly.entity_id
_entity_poly.type
_entity_poly.pdbx_seq_one_letter_code
_entity_poly.pdbx_strand_id
1 'polypeptide(L)'
;MMKRSRTTALLLMGTAPLLFTACQQEQTVQVQEGLYTSVEACSEATGDPSSCRQAFAAAQQQAADAAPQYASREECAQEYPAEQCVPQRTSAGHSFVGPMMMGFFMSQMLNGRAGAVAAPPASQPAFRDKANGWARPAAVPGGSGGLNTASRIGAGKAGLAPVNAEPNRAVTARRGGFGNSSRGRGSFGG
;
A
#
# COMPACT_ATOMS: atom_id res chain seq x y z
N MET A 1 -11.31 -42.29 -73.04
CA MET A 1 -11.78 -41.13 -73.83
C MET A 1 -11.83 -39.93 -72.90
N MET A 2 -10.89 -39.02 -73.01
CA MET A 2 -11.02 -37.57 -73.25
C MET A 2 -12.12 -36.87 -72.40
N LYS A 3 -11.86 -35.81 -71.66
CA LYS A 3 -11.30 -34.53 -72.10
C LYS A 3 -10.83 -33.71 -70.85
N ARG A 4 -9.78 -32.95 -71.11
CA ARG A 4 -9.24 -31.84 -70.32
C ARG A 4 -10.25 -30.72 -70.14
N SER A 5 -10.23 -30.03 -69.01
CA SER A 5 -10.38 -28.59 -69.05
C SER A 5 -9.67 -27.95 -67.85
N ARG A 6 -8.74 -27.08 -68.17
CA ARG A 6 -7.98 -26.18 -67.31
C ARG A 6 -8.86 -24.96 -67.01
N THR A 7 -8.93 -24.57 -65.78
CA THR A 7 -9.19 -23.16 -65.51
C THR A 7 -8.44 -22.74 -64.25
N THR A 8 -7.38 -22.07 -64.48
CA THR A 8 -6.61 -21.31 -63.49
C THR A 8 -7.40 -20.09 -63.10
N ALA A 9 -7.80 -20.02 -61.85
CA ALA A 9 -8.31 -18.77 -61.27
C ALA A 9 -7.32 -18.34 -60.22
N LEU A 10 -6.47 -17.39 -60.55
CA LEU A 10 -5.66 -16.62 -59.62
C LEU A 10 -6.61 -15.69 -58.84
N LEU A 11 -6.87 -16.02 -57.60
CA LEU A 11 -7.45 -15.09 -56.64
C LEU A 11 -6.32 -14.49 -55.83
N LEU A 12 -5.96 -13.28 -56.16
CA LEU A 12 -5.15 -12.38 -55.35
C LEU A 12 -5.91 -12.08 -54.05
N MET A 13 -5.59 -12.79 -53.00
CA MET A 13 -6.01 -12.39 -51.66
C MET A 13 -5.10 -11.30 -51.16
N GLY A 14 -5.57 -10.07 -51.25
CA GLY A 14 -5.00 -8.95 -50.55
C GLY A 14 -5.13 -9.15 -49.03
N THR A 15 -4.06 -9.52 -48.39
CA THR A 15 -3.94 -9.49 -46.93
C THR A 15 -3.79 -8.04 -46.49
N ALA A 16 -4.92 -7.40 -46.15
CA ALA A 16 -4.87 -6.16 -45.38
C ALA A 16 -4.41 -6.49 -43.97
N PRO A 17 -3.28 -5.96 -43.50
CA PRO A 17 -2.92 -6.08 -42.09
C PRO A 17 -3.87 -5.16 -41.30
N LEU A 18 -4.86 -5.76 -40.64
CA LEU A 18 -5.63 -5.08 -39.62
C LEU A 18 -4.65 -4.76 -38.46
N LEU A 19 -4.09 -3.57 -38.51
CA LEU A 19 -3.40 -2.96 -37.42
C LEU A 19 -4.45 -2.74 -36.31
N PHE A 20 -4.63 -3.76 -35.46
CA PHE A 20 -5.25 -3.58 -34.18
C PHE A 20 -4.28 -2.74 -33.32
N THR A 21 -4.37 -1.43 -33.48
CA THR A 21 -3.92 -0.50 -32.44
C THR A 21 -4.84 -0.71 -31.26
N ALA A 22 -4.54 -1.74 -30.46
CA ALA A 22 -5.07 -1.84 -29.11
C ALA A 22 -4.53 -0.61 -28.38
N CYS A 23 -5.35 0.44 -28.30
CA CYS A 23 -5.15 1.48 -27.32
C CYS A 23 -5.22 0.79 -25.96
N GLN A 24 -4.08 0.41 -25.43
CA GLN A 24 -3.95 0.08 -24.02
C GLN A 24 -4.21 1.40 -23.28
N GLN A 25 -5.45 1.63 -22.92
CA GLN A 25 -5.80 2.64 -21.95
C GLN A 25 -5.06 2.22 -20.67
N GLU A 26 -3.99 2.93 -20.37
CA GLU A 26 -3.35 2.85 -19.07
C GLU A 26 -4.42 3.16 -18.03
N GLN A 27 -4.87 2.13 -17.33
CA GLN A 27 -5.86 2.27 -16.27
C GLN A 27 -5.18 2.99 -15.12
N THR A 28 -5.39 4.29 -15.02
CA THR A 28 -4.98 5.05 -13.83
C THR A 28 -5.85 4.58 -12.67
N VAL A 29 -5.24 3.88 -11.73
CA VAL A 29 -5.90 3.47 -10.49
C VAL A 29 -5.92 4.67 -9.54
N GLN A 30 -7.09 5.06 -9.08
CA GLN A 30 -7.20 6.02 -7.99
C GLN A 30 -7.08 5.29 -6.66
N VAL A 31 -6.14 5.71 -5.84
CA VAL A 31 -5.91 5.17 -4.51
C VAL A 31 -6.23 6.26 -3.51
N GLN A 32 -7.14 6.00 -2.59
CA GLN A 32 -7.38 6.84 -1.43
C GLN A 32 -6.54 6.29 -0.28
N GLU A 33 -5.71 7.13 0.29
CA GLU A 33 -4.87 6.77 1.43
C GLU A 33 -4.89 7.86 2.50
N GLY A 34 -4.66 7.45 3.73
CA GLY A 34 -4.61 8.39 4.86
C GLY A 34 -4.12 7.73 6.14
N LEU A 35 -3.70 8.57 7.06
CA LEU A 35 -3.41 8.25 8.45
C LEU A 35 -4.59 8.69 9.31
N TYR A 36 -5.14 7.79 10.11
CA TYR A 36 -6.32 8.07 10.94
C TYR A 36 -6.04 7.70 12.40
N THR A 37 -6.49 8.55 13.31
CA THR A 37 -6.33 8.33 14.76
C THR A 37 -7.49 7.55 15.37
N SER A 38 -8.63 7.47 14.66
CA SER A 38 -9.79 6.68 15.08
C SER A 38 -10.62 6.22 13.88
N VAL A 39 -11.52 5.29 14.12
CA VAL A 39 -12.49 4.82 13.10
C VAL A 39 -13.45 5.94 12.71
N GLU A 40 -13.84 6.80 13.66
CA GLU A 40 -14.74 7.92 13.43
C GLU A 40 -14.10 8.94 12.52
N ALA A 41 -12.86 9.36 12.81
CA ALA A 41 -12.11 10.31 11.98
C ALA A 41 -11.85 9.77 10.56
N CYS A 42 -11.60 8.47 10.43
CA CYS A 42 -11.51 7.81 9.14
C CYS A 42 -12.83 7.87 8.39
N SER A 43 -13.94 7.57 9.07
CA SER A 43 -15.28 7.55 8.47
C SER A 43 -15.71 8.94 8.00
N GLU A 44 -15.39 9.97 8.76
CA GLU A 44 -15.65 11.37 8.38
C GLU A 44 -14.86 11.77 7.14
N ALA A 45 -13.59 11.36 7.08
CA ALA A 45 -12.70 11.72 5.97
C ALA A 45 -12.95 10.94 4.68
N THR A 46 -13.45 9.69 4.77
CA THR A 46 -13.60 8.79 3.62
C THR A 46 -15.04 8.55 3.19
N GLY A 47 -15.99 8.74 4.09
CA GLY A 47 -17.40 8.37 3.88
C GLY A 47 -17.67 6.86 3.96
N ASP A 48 -16.68 6.03 4.37
CA ASP A 48 -16.80 4.57 4.39
C ASP A 48 -16.51 3.98 5.78
N PRO A 49 -17.51 3.95 6.69
CA PRO A 49 -17.34 3.40 8.03
C PRO A 49 -16.99 1.90 8.05
N SER A 50 -17.39 1.16 7.02
CA SER A 50 -17.17 -0.29 6.98
C SER A 50 -15.71 -0.62 6.72
N SER A 51 -15.11 0.01 5.72
CA SER A 51 -13.68 -0.11 5.40
C SER A 51 -12.80 0.43 6.52
N CYS A 52 -13.21 1.52 7.19
CA CYS A 52 -12.48 2.06 8.33
C CYS A 52 -12.42 1.08 9.51
N ARG A 53 -13.53 0.43 9.86
CA ARG A 53 -13.55 -0.62 10.91
C ARG A 53 -12.68 -1.82 10.56
N GLN A 54 -12.75 -2.29 9.32
CA GLN A 54 -11.92 -3.40 8.85
C GLN A 54 -10.43 -3.04 8.89
N ALA A 55 -10.08 -1.85 8.41
CA ALA A 55 -8.71 -1.36 8.41
C ALA A 55 -8.15 -1.22 9.83
N PHE A 56 -8.94 -0.66 10.74
CA PHE A 56 -8.55 -0.52 12.14
C PHE A 56 -8.33 -1.89 12.81
N ALA A 57 -9.26 -2.83 12.64
CA ALA A 57 -9.13 -4.18 13.20
C ALA A 57 -7.89 -4.91 12.65
N ALA A 58 -7.64 -4.81 11.34
CA ALA A 58 -6.45 -5.39 10.73
C ALA A 58 -5.16 -4.75 11.24
N ALA A 59 -5.12 -3.44 11.43
CA ALA A 59 -3.98 -2.73 12.02
C ALA A 59 -3.74 -3.15 13.47
N GLN A 60 -4.79 -3.32 14.28
CA GLN A 60 -4.68 -3.79 15.66
C GLN A 60 -4.09 -5.21 15.74
N GLN A 61 -4.50 -6.12 14.86
CA GLN A 61 -3.98 -7.49 14.82
C GLN A 61 -2.47 -7.52 14.52
N GLN A 62 -1.97 -6.56 13.78
CA GLN A 62 -0.57 -6.46 13.39
C GLN A 62 0.27 -5.60 14.37
N ALA A 63 -0.39 -4.86 15.26
CA ALA A 63 0.26 -3.79 16.02
C ALA A 63 1.41 -4.31 16.88
N ALA A 64 1.24 -5.42 17.61
CA ALA A 64 2.29 -5.97 18.47
C ALA A 64 3.48 -6.54 17.69
N ASP A 65 3.22 -7.16 16.52
CA ASP A 65 4.28 -7.71 15.67
C ASP A 65 5.06 -6.61 14.93
N ALA A 66 4.43 -5.48 14.70
CA ALA A 66 4.99 -4.35 13.99
C ALA A 66 5.60 -3.28 14.90
N ALA A 67 5.29 -3.30 16.21
CA ALA A 67 5.78 -2.33 17.17
C ALA A 67 7.30 -2.45 17.39
N PRO A 68 8.01 -1.35 17.64
CA PRO A 68 9.35 -1.37 18.18
C PRO A 68 9.38 -2.12 19.51
N GLN A 69 10.40 -2.96 19.70
CA GLN A 69 10.54 -3.82 20.87
C GLN A 69 11.68 -3.37 21.75
N TYR A 70 11.39 -3.12 23.02
CA TYR A 70 12.34 -2.68 24.05
C TYR A 70 12.39 -3.68 25.19
N ALA A 71 13.53 -3.74 25.88
CA ALA A 71 13.70 -4.61 27.03
C ALA A 71 12.98 -4.06 28.27
N SER A 72 12.83 -2.74 28.37
CA SER A 72 12.20 -2.08 29.52
C SER A 72 11.32 -0.89 29.10
N ARG A 73 10.49 -0.44 30.05
CA ARG A 73 9.66 0.75 29.87
C ARG A 73 10.49 2.03 29.78
N GLU A 74 11.58 2.08 30.53
CA GLU A 74 12.52 3.21 30.56
C GLU A 74 13.19 3.38 29.19
N GLU A 75 13.58 2.28 28.57
CA GLU A 75 14.17 2.27 27.23
C GLU A 75 13.16 2.74 26.18
N CYS A 76 11.94 2.19 26.18
CA CYS A 76 10.85 2.63 25.31
C CYS A 76 10.54 4.11 25.51
N ALA A 77 10.54 4.59 26.77
CA ALA A 77 10.24 5.96 27.13
C ALA A 77 11.31 6.97 26.68
N GLN A 78 12.44 6.54 26.18
CA GLN A 78 13.41 7.44 25.52
C GLN A 78 12.90 7.95 24.17
N GLU A 79 12.18 7.11 23.43
CA GLU A 79 11.72 7.40 22.07
C GLU A 79 10.22 7.70 22.00
N TYR A 80 9.41 7.14 22.89
CA TYR A 80 7.96 7.28 22.93
C TYR A 80 7.46 7.90 24.23
N PRO A 81 6.26 8.53 24.26
CA PRO A 81 5.63 8.93 25.51
C PRO A 81 5.52 7.73 26.49
N ALA A 82 5.88 7.94 27.75
CA ALA A 82 5.96 6.86 28.73
C ALA A 82 4.62 6.12 28.96
N GLU A 83 3.50 6.83 28.80
CA GLU A 83 2.15 6.29 28.89
C GLU A 83 1.80 5.35 27.74
N GLN A 84 2.47 5.45 26.61
CA GLN A 84 2.30 4.55 25.47
C GLN A 84 3.14 3.28 25.59
N CYS A 85 4.15 3.26 26.45
CA CYS A 85 5.06 2.14 26.65
C CYS A 85 4.44 1.09 27.57
N VAL A 86 3.93 0.02 27.00
CA VAL A 86 3.23 -1.06 27.71
C VAL A 86 3.81 -2.43 27.41
N PRO A 87 3.69 -3.40 28.34
CA PRO A 87 3.99 -4.79 28.02
C PRO A 87 3.08 -5.30 26.92
N GLN A 88 3.66 -5.93 25.91
CA GLN A 88 2.97 -6.50 24.78
C GLN A 88 3.49 -7.92 24.50
N ARG A 89 2.76 -8.66 23.66
CA ARG A 89 3.17 -9.98 23.21
C ARG A 89 2.95 -10.09 21.70
N THR A 90 3.97 -10.55 20.99
CA THR A 90 3.88 -10.85 19.57
C THR A 90 2.96 -12.05 19.31
N SER A 91 2.50 -12.23 18.07
CA SER A 91 1.76 -13.42 17.63
C SER A 91 2.57 -14.71 17.82
N ALA A 92 3.91 -14.63 17.76
CA ALA A 92 4.81 -15.74 18.05
C ALA A 92 5.01 -16.02 19.55
N GLY A 93 4.36 -15.25 20.45
CA GLY A 93 4.41 -15.45 21.90
C GLY A 93 5.56 -14.76 22.62
N HIS A 94 6.38 -13.95 21.96
CA HIS A 94 7.47 -13.20 22.61
C HIS A 94 6.92 -11.99 23.35
N SER A 95 7.32 -11.84 24.62
CA SER A 95 6.97 -10.69 25.45
C SER A 95 8.01 -9.58 25.31
N PHE A 96 7.57 -8.35 25.22
CA PHE A 96 8.42 -7.15 25.14
C PHE A 96 7.69 -5.93 25.68
N VAL A 97 8.38 -4.81 25.84
CA VAL A 97 7.77 -3.50 26.08
C VAL A 97 7.81 -2.69 24.78
N GLY A 98 6.70 -2.09 24.41
CA GLY A 98 6.63 -1.29 23.20
C GLY A 98 5.53 -0.25 23.22
N PRO A 99 5.57 0.71 22.26
CA PRO A 99 4.52 1.71 22.14
C PRO A 99 3.21 1.10 21.68
N MET A 100 2.10 1.56 22.23
CA MET A 100 0.78 1.26 21.70
C MET A 100 0.58 1.91 20.33
N MET A 101 -0.23 1.28 19.51
CA MET A 101 -0.72 1.86 18.26
C MET A 101 -1.55 3.12 18.55
N MET A 102 -1.17 4.25 17.97
CA MET A 102 -1.84 5.55 18.16
C MET A 102 -2.73 5.95 16.98
N GLY A 103 -2.69 5.18 15.92
CA GLY A 103 -3.49 5.35 14.71
C GLY A 103 -3.26 4.22 13.73
N PHE A 104 -3.86 4.33 12.57
CA PHE A 104 -3.69 3.34 11.51
C PHE A 104 -3.59 4.03 10.14
N PHE A 105 -2.80 3.45 9.29
CA PHE A 105 -2.75 3.78 7.88
C PHE A 105 -3.76 2.94 7.14
N MET A 106 -4.54 3.57 6.27
CA MET A 106 -5.45 2.87 5.36
C MET A 106 -5.18 3.31 3.93
N SER A 107 -5.16 2.34 3.01
CA SER A 107 -5.09 2.59 1.58
C SER A 107 -6.11 1.71 0.88
N GLN A 108 -7.00 2.31 0.07
CA GLN A 108 -8.00 1.59 -0.70
C GLN A 108 -8.03 2.05 -2.15
N MET A 109 -8.31 1.13 -3.06
CA MET A 109 -8.49 1.43 -4.47
C MET A 109 -9.93 1.89 -4.71
N LEU A 110 -10.11 3.11 -5.25
CA LEU A 110 -11.42 3.68 -5.53
C LEU A 110 -12.03 3.18 -6.86
N ASN A 111 -11.18 2.72 -7.78
CA ASN A 111 -11.61 2.22 -9.08
C ASN A 111 -11.65 0.70 -9.07
N GLY A 112 -12.63 0.10 -8.40
CA GLY A 112 -13.03 -1.28 -8.65
C GLY A 112 -13.74 -1.36 -10.00
N ARG A 113 -13.36 -2.32 -10.86
CA ARG A 113 -14.23 -2.71 -11.99
C ARG A 113 -15.61 -3.05 -11.43
N ALA A 114 -16.67 -2.52 -12.04
CA ALA A 114 -18.03 -2.92 -11.72
C ALA A 114 -18.10 -4.46 -11.81
N GLY A 115 -18.35 -5.13 -10.64
CA GLY A 115 -18.36 -6.59 -10.53
C GLY A 115 -17.11 -7.23 -9.90
N ALA A 116 -16.02 -6.49 -9.65
CA ALA A 116 -14.93 -7.00 -8.82
C ALA A 116 -15.30 -6.84 -7.34
N VAL A 117 -15.15 -7.92 -6.57
CA VAL A 117 -15.25 -7.85 -5.11
C VAL A 117 -14.18 -6.85 -4.64
N ALA A 118 -14.58 -5.79 -3.97
CA ALA A 118 -13.65 -4.81 -3.45
C ALA A 118 -12.63 -5.54 -2.54
N ALA A 119 -11.36 -5.43 -2.88
CA ALA A 119 -10.32 -5.99 -2.01
C ALA A 119 -10.37 -5.25 -0.66
N PRO A 120 -10.14 -5.97 0.46
CA PRO A 120 -10.04 -5.32 1.77
C PRO A 120 -9.01 -4.18 1.71
N PRO A 121 -9.27 -3.06 2.40
CA PRO A 121 -8.31 -1.96 2.43
C PRO A 121 -6.98 -2.43 3.00
N ALA A 122 -5.88 -2.09 2.35
CA ALA A 122 -4.57 -2.32 2.92
C ALA A 122 -4.40 -1.41 4.16
N SER A 123 -3.99 -2.00 5.27
CA SER A 123 -3.92 -1.32 6.55
C SER A 123 -2.64 -1.66 7.30
N GLN A 124 -2.11 -0.68 8.03
CA GLN A 124 -0.92 -0.84 8.87
C GLN A 124 -1.08 -0.02 10.16
N PRO A 125 -0.54 -0.48 11.30
CA PRO A 125 -0.51 0.30 12.52
C PRO A 125 0.38 1.53 12.36
N ALA A 126 0.02 2.61 13.04
CA ALA A 126 0.80 3.84 13.11
C ALA A 126 1.19 4.14 14.55
N PHE A 127 2.45 4.50 14.74
CA PHE A 127 3.04 4.83 16.03
C PHE A 127 3.44 6.30 16.04
N ARG A 128 3.26 6.96 17.18
CA ARG A 128 3.59 8.37 17.35
C ARG A 128 4.70 8.51 18.39
N ASP A 129 5.82 9.09 18.01
CA ASP A 129 6.97 9.29 18.90
C ASP A 129 6.85 10.55 19.76
N LYS A 130 7.80 10.76 20.67
CA LYS A 130 7.88 11.94 21.54
C LYS A 130 7.97 13.26 20.81
N ALA A 131 8.55 13.28 19.61
CA ALA A 131 8.66 14.47 18.78
C ALA A 131 7.39 14.73 17.97
N ASN A 132 6.30 14.00 18.23
CA ASN A 132 5.05 13.99 17.49
C ASN A 132 5.16 13.52 16.04
N GLY A 133 6.26 12.87 15.69
CA GLY A 133 6.45 12.22 14.40
C GLY A 133 5.61 10.94 14.30
N TRP A 134 5.05 10.69 13.12
CA TRP A 134 4.36 9.46 12.83
C TRP A 134 5.25 8.49 12.08
N ALA A 135 5.12 7.21 12.39
CA ALA A 135 5.83 6.15 11.72
C ALA A 135 4.95 4.91 11.52
N ARG A 136 5.23 4.14 10.48
CA ARG A 136 4.58 2.86 10.18
C ARG A 136 5.62 1.79 9.92
N PRO A 137 5.26 0.49 9.93
CA PRO A 137 6.17 -0.56 9.52
C PRO A 137 6.75 -0.29 8.13
N ALA A 138 8.07 -0.41 7.99
CA ALA A 138 8.73 -0.24 6.71
C ALA A 138 8.33 -1.37 5.76
N ALA A 139 8.06 -1.04 4.50
CA ALA A 139 7.82 -2.06 3.47
C ALA A 139 9.11 -2.83 3.19
N VAL A 140 9.02 -4.16 3.17
CA VAL A 140 10.14 -5.01 2.72
C VAL A 140 10.13 -5.04 1.19
N PRO A 141 11.20 -4.61 0.52
CA PRO A 141 11.29 -4.73 -0.92
C PRO A 141 11.21 -6.21 -1.34
N GLY A 142 10.21 -6.55 -2.16
CA GLY A 142 10.05 -7.90 -2.71
C GLY A 142 9.19 -8.88 -1.89
N GLY A 143 8.62 -8.47 -0.77
CA GLY A 143 7.71 -9.30 0.02
C GLY A 143 6.23 -8.98 -0.27
N SER A 144 5.45 -9.99 -0.63
CA SER A 144 3.99 -9.88 -0.74
C SER A 144 3.40 -9.62 0.66
N GLY A 145 3.26 -8.35 1.06
CA GLY A 145 2.54 -7.96 2.28
C GLY A 145 3.19 -8.37 3.62
N GLY A 146 4.42 -8.87 3.60
CA GLY A 146 5.14 -9.19 4.82
C GLY A 146 5.54 -7.92 5.57
N LEU A 147 5.10 -7.80 6.82
CA LEU A 147 5.64 -6.81 7.74
C LEU A 147 7.12 -7.11 7.93
N ASN A 148 7.92 -6.06 8.03
CA ASN A 148 9.32 -6.23 8.40
C ASN A 148 9.38 -6.67 9.88
N THR A 149 9.41 -7.97 10.11
CA THR A 149 9.51 -8.57 11.45
C THR A 149 10.92 -8.42 12.04
N ALA A 150 11.71 -7.48 11.55
CA ALA A 150 13.01 -7.12 12.13
C ALA A 150 12.88 -6.36 13.46
N SER A 151 11.71 -6.35 14.07
CA SER A 151 11.52 -5.88 15.43
C SER A 151 12.22 -6.84 16.39
N ARG A 152 13.50 -6.59 16.63
CA ARG A 152 14.27 -7.27 17.68
C ARG A 152 14.29 -6.37 18.89
N ILE A 153 14.24 -6.98 20.09
CA ILE A 153 14.41 -6.25 21.32
C ILE A 153 15.71 -5.43 21.24
N GLY A 154 15.62 -4.13 21.50
CA GLY A 154 16.73 -3.19 21.39
C GLY A 154 17.01 -2.59 20.02
N ALA A 155 16.24 -2.94 18.99
CA ALA A 155 16.39 -2.34 17.65
C ALA A 155 15.75 -0.93 17.54
N GLY A 156 14.97 -0.51 18.54
CA GLY A 156 14.28 0.78 18.51
C GLY A 156 13.40 0.96 17.29
N LYS A 157 13.47 2.13 16.67
CA LYS A 157 12.68 2.48 15.46
C LYS A 157 13.19 1.88 14.15
N ALA A 158 14.22 1.03 14.15
CA ALA A 158 14.89 0.58 12.92
C ALA A 158 13.98 -0.12 11.90
N GLY A 159 12.87 -0.71 12.33
CA GLY A 159 11.86 -1.34 11.46
C GLY A 159 10.74 -0.42 10.99
N LEU A 160 10.79 0.86 11.34
CA LEU A 160 9.75 1.83 11.01
C LEU A 160 10.21 2.82 9.94
N ALA A 161 9.28 3.20 9.08
CA ALA A 161 9.45 4.30 8.13
C ALA A 161 8.68 5.53 8.64
N PRO A 162 9.31 6.73 8.65
CA PRO A 162 8.61 7.95 9.00
C PRO A 162 7.50 8.26 7.98
N VAL A 163 6.43 8.86 8.46
CA VAL A 163 5.27 9.22 7.65
C VAL A 163 5.04 10.72 7.73
N ASN A 164 5.13 11.38 6.58
CA ASN A 164 4.80 12.80 6.43
C ASN A 164 3.33 12.94 5.97
N ALA A 165 2.40 12.47 6.79
CA ALA A 165 0.97 12.59 6.53
C ALA A 165 0.31 13.38 7.66
N GLU A 166 -0.60 14.27 7.27
CA GLU A 166 -1.48 14.96 8.21
C GLU A 166 -2.54 13.95 8.71
N PRO A 167 -2.69 13.74 10.02
CA PRO A 167 -3.67 12.79 10.53
C PRO A 167 -5.10 13.25 10.21
N ASN A 168 -5.99 12.26 10.05
CA ASN A 168 -7.42 12.43 9.81
C ASN A 168 -7.76 13.14 8.49
N ARG A 169 -6.87 12.99 7.49
CA ARG A 169 -7.07 13.50 6.15
C ARG A 169 -6.89 12.42 5.11
N ALA A 170 -7.92 12.24 4.27
CA ALA A 170 -7.84 11.38 3.10
C ALA A 170 -7.15 12.10 1.94
N VAL A 171 -6.17 11.45 1.32
CA VAL A 171 -5.51 11.94 0.12
C VAL A 171 -5.80 10.95 -1.01
N THR A 172 -6.36 11.46 -2.12
CA THR A 172 -6.58 10.65 -3.31
C THR A 172 -5.44 10.86 -4.28
N ALA A 173 -4.65 9.82 -4.52
CA ALA A 173 -3.56 9.81 -5.47
C ALA A 173 -3.94 9.00 -6.71
N ARG A 174 -3.57 9.50 -7.89
CA ARG A 174 -3.65 8.73 -9.14
C ARG A 174 -2.33 8.01 -9.32
N ARG A 175 -2.35 6.68 -9.24
CA ARG A 175 -1.18 5.86 -9.56
C ARG A 175 -1.35 5.35 -10.98
N GLY A 176 -0.51 5.87 -11.91
CA GLY A 176 -0.37 5.33 -13.26
C GLY A 176 0.31 3.96 -13.19
N GLY A 177 -0.10 3.03 -14.06
CA GLY A 177 0.57 1.75 -14.22
C GLY A 177 2.06 1.93 -14.55
N PHE A 178 2.84 0.92 -14.25
CA PHE A 178 4.28 0.84 -14.52
C PHE A 178 4.57 1.19 -15.98
N GLY A 179 5.20 2.36 -16.27
CA GLY A 179 5.60 2.65 -17.63
C GLY A 179 5.84 4.09 -18.05
N ASN A 180 5.79 5.08 -17.18
CA ASN A 180 6.17 6.44 -17.59
C ASN A 180 7.50 6.88 -16.97
N SER A 181 8.60 6.30 -17.46
CA SER A 181 9.91 6.97 -17.39
C SER A 181 9.85 8.15 -18.36
N SER A 182 9.62 9.33 -17.84
CA SER A 182 9.81 10.58 -18.56
C SER A 182 11.25 10.65 -19.09
N ARG A 183 11.44 10.26 -20.35
CA ARG A 183 12.66 10.60 -21.09
C ARG A 183 12.72 12.11 -21.16
N GLY A 184 13.57 12.69 -20.30
CA GLY A 184 14.01 14.05 -20.44
C GLY A 184 14.65 14.19 -21.83
N ARG A 185 13.97 14.88 -22.74
CA ARG A 185 14.55 15.36 -23.99
C ARG A 185 15.56 16.42 -23.61
N GLY A 186 16.82 16.02 -23.51
CA GLY A 186 17.93 16.97 -23.55
C GLY A 186 17.92 17.67 -24.90
N SER A 187 17.54 18.94 -24.91
CA SER A 187 17.75 19.84 -26.03
C SER A 187 19.23 20.19 -26.05
N PHE A 188 19.98 19.59 -26.96
CA PHE A 188 21.26 20.12 -27.37
C PHE A 188 21.00 21.19 -28.44
N GLY A 189 21.05 22.46 -28.03
CA GLY A 189 21.22 23.57 -28.94
C GLY A 189 22.70 23.78 -29.16
N GLY A 190 23.12 23.70 -30.41
CA GLY A 190 24.36 24.20 -30.91
C GLY A 190 24.24 25.66 -31.39
#